data_54e46933ce24a5e80f212a1a3947e668
#
_entry.id   54e46933ce24a5e80f212a1a3947e668
#
_cell.length_a   1.000
_cell.length_b   1.000
_cell.length_c   1.000
_cell.angle_alpha   90.00
_cell.angle_beta   90.00
_cell.angle_gamma   90.00
#
_symmetry.space_group_name_H-M   'P 1'
#
loop_
_entity.id
_entity.type
_entity.pdbx_description
1 polymer ?
#
loop_
_entity_poly.entity_id
_entity_poly.type
_entity_poly.pdbx_seq_one_letter_code
_entity_poly.pdbx_strand_id
1 'polypeptide(L)'
;MHYDVFNGDADGIIALLQLRFAEPKDSTLITGVKRDIKLLKQVDSNRATSVTALDISMEKNLPELESLLEADVAVFYCDHHRSGDIPQSKKLEALIDLDAEVCTSLLINQKLGGQYAKWAVAAAFGDNLFASAQKLASEIGLSESETEFLKELGTLINYNGYGASLDDLHIAPAELYRQLTQFEDPLALLDEKTSPYHVLKKGYTLDHKKVSSIEPSYSDAQCKVFELPCEAWARRISGVFGNELANLSPELAHGVLTLNATLEDYTVSVRAPLNNRMGADEICSSFPTGGGRKAAAGINQLPKGDVAKFTQVLSDFYT
;
A
#
# COMPACT_ATOMS: atom_id res chain seq x y z
N MET A 1 1.58 27.85 -1.53
CA MET A 1 0.62 26.77 -1.81
C MET A 1 1.00 25.55 -0.99
N HIS A 2 0.04 24.85 -0.37
CA HIS A 2 0.30 23.59 0.32
C HIS A 2 0.07 22.39 -0.62
N TYR A 3 0.93 21.39 -0.52
CA TYR A 3 0.79 20.11 -1.24
C TYR A 3 0.62 18.97 -0.25
N ASP A 4 -0.38 18.12 -0.47
CA ASP A 4 -0.51 16.82 0.17
C ASP A 4 -0.06 15.74 -0.81
N VAL A 5 1.06 15.10 -0.50
CA VAL A 5 1.69 14.07 -1.33
C VAL A 5 1.57 12.74 -0.59
N PHE A 6 0.85 11.78 -1.15
CA PHE A 6 0.54 10.55 -0.43
C PHE A 6 0.41 9.34 -1.36
N ASN A 7 0.74 8.16 -0.84
CA ASN A 7 0.52 6.92 -1.58
C ASN A 7 -0.98 6.70 -1.82
N GLY A 8 -1.33 6.16 -2.98
CA GLY A 8 -2.72 5.94 -3.38
C GLY A 8 -3.34 4.65 -2.84
N ASP A 9 -2.77 4.06 -1.82
CA ASP A 9 -3.30 2.87 -1.15
C ASP A 9 -4.04 3.21 0.16
N ALA A 10 -4.42 2.18 0.93
CA ALA A 10 -5.19 2.39 2.16
C ALA A 10 -4.41 3.18 3.20
N ASP A 11 -3.10 2.92 3.36
CA ASP A 11 -2.29 3.55 4.37
C ASP A 11 -2.08 5.04 4.07
N GLY A 12 -1.64 5.38 2.85
CA GLY A 12 -1.41 6.76 2.47
C GLY A 12 -2.69 7.61 2.45
N ILE A 13 -3.78 7.09 1.87
CA ILE A 13 -5.08 7.79 1.83
C ILE A 13 -5.62 8.05 3.24
N ILE A 14 -5.63 7.02 4.10
CA ILE A 14 -6.20 7.13 5.45
C ILE A 14 -5.31 7.94 6.38
N ALA A 15 -3.98 7.91 6.21
CA ALA A 15 -3.08 8.81 6.93
C ALA A 15 -3.44 10.28 6.66
N LEU A 16 -3.67 10.63 5.39
CA LEU A 16 -4.10 11.98 5.03
C LEU A 16 -5.49 12.32 5.57
N LEU A 17 -6.46 11.39 5.51
CA LEU A 17 -7.80 11.59 6.07
C LEU A 17 -7.74 11.99 7.53
N GLN A 18 -7.03 11.23 8.36
CA GLN A 18 -6.88 11.51 9.79
C GLN A 18 -6.31 12.91 10.03
N LEU A 19 -5.22 13.26 9.31
CA LEU A 19 -4.61 14.59 9.42
C LEU A 19 -5.58 15.71 9.03
N ARG A 20 -6.36 15.54 7.96
CA ARG A 20 -7.23 16.60 7.46
C ARG A 20 -8.55 16.69 8.22
N PHE A 21 -8.99 15.64 8.90
CA PHE A 21 -10.06 15.75 9.91
C PHE A 21 -9.60 16.54 11.12
N ALA A 22 -8.37 16.32 11.61
CA ALA A 22 -7.83 17.06 12.75
C ALA A 22 -7.42 18.50 12.39
N GLU A 23 -6.80 18.68 11.22
CA GLU A 23 -6.25 19.94 10.75
C GLU A 23 -6.69 20.17 9.29
N PRO A 24 -7.91 20.69 9.07
CA PRO A 24 -8.40 21.03 7.73
C PRO A 24 -7.46 22.01 7.03
N LYS A 25 -7.13 21.71 5.76
CA LYS A 25 -6.20 22.52 4.99
C LYS A 25 -6.50 22.44 3.49
N ASP A 26 -6.54 23.60 2.85
CA ASP A 26 -6.61 23.65 1.39
C ASP A 26 -5.26 23.23 0.81
N SER A 27 -5.28 22.23 -0.05
CA SER A 27 -4.08 21.65 -0.61
C SER A 27 -4.24 21.23 -2.07
N THR A 28 -3.12 21.13 -2.76
CA THR A 28 -3.02 20.42 -4.02
C THR A 28 -2.65 18.97 -3.71
N LEU A 29 -3.51 18.02 -4.11
CA LEU A 29 -3.27 16.60 -3.90
C LEU A 29 -2.35 16.05 -4.98
N ILE A 30 -1.28 15.37 -4.58
CA ILE A 30 -0.37 14.62 -5.44
C ILE A 30 -0.39 13.17 -4.97
N THR A 31 -0.88 12.28 -5.81
CA THR A 31 -0.97 10.84 -5.52
C THR A 31 -0.96 10.06 -6.83
N GLY A 32 -0.90 8.74 -6.76
CA GLY A 32 -0.87 7.85 -7.90
C GLY A 32 -1.36 6.45 -7.52
N VAL A 33 -1.03 5.44 -8.31
CA VAL A 33 -1.24 4.04 -7.92
C VAL A 33 -0.23 3.63 -6.84
N LYS A 34 -0.50 2.54 -6.11
CA LYS A 34 0.33 2.09 -4.97
C LYS A 34 1.84 2.03 -5.25
N ARG A 35 2.26 1.71 -6.46
CA ARG A 35 3.68 1.64 -6.85
C ARG A 35 4.31 2.97 -7.25
N ASP A 36 3.53 4.05 -7.33
CA ASP A 36 4.02 5.40 -7.63
C ASP A 36 4.61 6.03 -6.36
N ILE A 37 5.86 5.68 -6.06
CA ILE A 37 6.54 6.07 -4.82
C ILE A 37 7.41 7.32 -4.94
N LYS A 38 7.65 7.82 -6.17
CA LYS A 38 8.47 9.02 -6.43
C LYS A 38 7.57 10.22 -6.71
N LEU A 39 6.72 10.56 -5.75
CA LEU A 39 5.68 11.56 -5.95
C LEU A 39 6.15 13.00 -5.68
N LEU A 40 7.19 13.21 -4.85
CA LEU A 40 7.70 14.55 -4.57
C LEU A 40 8.19 15.29 -5.82
N LYS A 41 8.62 14.57 -6.88
CA LYS A 41 9.00 15.14 -8.18
C LYS A 41 7.89 15.95 -8.87
N GLN A 42 6.63 15.77 -8.44
CA GLN A 42 5.49 16.49 -8.99
C GLN A 42 5.19 17.79 -8.24
N VAL A 43 5.88 18.06 -7.12
CA VAL A 43 5.73 19.31 -6.36
C VAL A 43 6.45 20.43 -7.09
N ASP A 44 5.74 21.50 -7.38
CA ASP A 44 6.34 22.75 -7.89
C ASP A 44 7.00 23.52 -6.73
N SER A 45 8.31 23.37 -6.58
CA SER A 45 9.09 24.00 -5.49
C SER A 45 9.00 25.52 -5.50
N ASN A 46 8.78 26.17 -6.66
CA ASN A 46 8.63 27.62 -6.76
C ASN A 46 7.31 28.14 -6.20
N ARG A 47 6.30 27.27 -6.12
CA ARG A 47 4.94 27.60 -5.63
C ARG A 47 4.67 27.03 -4.25
N ALA A 48 5.43 26.00 -3.84
CA ALA A 48 5.25 25.35 -2.57
C ALA A 48 5.64 26.27 -1.41
N THR A 49 4.77 26.39 -0.41
CA THR A 49 5.09 27.01 0.88
C THR A 49 5.24 25.95 1.97
N SER A 50 4.54 24.82 1.80
CA SER A 50 4.65 23.65 2.68
C SER A 50 4.19 22.38 1.95
N VAL A 51 4.71 21.24 2.41
CA VAL A 51 4.40 19.91 1.90
C VAL A 51 4.10 18.97 3.07
N THR A 52 3.07 18.16 2.93
CA THR A 52 2.86 16.96 3.73
C THR A 52 3.14 15.75 2.85
N ALA A 53 4.09 14.90 3.23
CA ALA A 53 4.44 13.67 2.51
C ALA A 53 4.10 12.45 3.38
N LEU A 54 3.28 11.54 2.88
CA LEU A 54 2.74 10.41 3.63
C LEU A 54 2.89 9.11 2.86
N ASP A 55 3.44 8.10 3.52
CA ASP A 55 3.49 6.72 3.02
C ASP A 55 4.21 6.60 1.65
N ILE A 56 5.27 7.34 1.49
CA ILE A 56 6.19 7.25 0.35
C ILE A 56 7.63 7.21 0.85
N SER A 57 8.45 6.28 0.36
CA SER A 57 9.83 6.12 0.82
C SER A 57 10.64 7.41 0.71
N MET A 58 11.14 7.92 1.86
CA MET A 58 11.99 9.11 1.87
C MET A 58 13.28 8.88 1.07
N GLU A 59 13.90 7.69 1.18
CA GLU A 59 15.10 7.32 0.42
C GLU A 59 14.89 7.48 -1.10
N LYS A 60 13.69 7.16 -1.61
CA LYS A 60 13.36 7.25 -3.04
C LYS A 60 12.98 8.66 -3.50
N ASN A 61 12.73 9.57 -2.57
CA ASN A 61 12.37 10.97 -2.81
C ASN A 61 13.39 11.95 -2.23
N LEU A 62 14.57 11.47 -1.81
CA LEU A 62 15.57 12.30 -1.11
C LEU A 62 16.03 13.50 -1.92
N PRO A 63 16.39 13.41 -3.22
CA PRO A 63 16.82 14.56 -4.01
C PRO A 63 15.76 15.67 -4.09
N GLU A 64 14.50 15.29 -4.25
CA GLU A 64 13.38 16.23 -4.31
C GLU A 64 13.08 16.84 -2.94
N LEU A 65 13.20 16.06 -1.86
CA LEU A 65 13.08 16.56 -0.49
C LEU A 65 14.16 17.59 -0.18
N GLU A 66 15.42 17.31 -0.49
CA GLU A 66 16.54 18.25 -0.31
C GLU A 66 16.30 19.55 -1.09
N SER A 67 15.87 19.47 -2.34
CA SER A 67 15.53 20.63 -3.17
C SER A 67 14.41 21.49 -2.56
N LEU A 68 13.38 20.87 -1.96
CA LEU A 68 12.31 21.59 -1.26
C LEU A 68 12.84 22.30 -0.01
N LEU A 69 13.69 21.63 0.76
CA LEU A 69 14.30 22.21 1.97
C LEU A 69 15.24 23.37 1.65
N GLU A 70 16.02 23.28 0.56
CA GLU A 70 16.86 24.36 0.04
C GLU A 70 16.03 25.57 -0.43
N ALA A 71 14.83 25.31 -0.96
CA ALA A 71 13.86 26.35 -1.32
C ALA A 71 13.08 26.93 -0.13
N ASP A 72 13.50 26.64 1.11
CA ASP A 72 12.87 27.07 2.38
C ASP A 72 11.42 26.59 2.56
N VAL A 73 11.02 25.51 1.89
CA VAL A 73 9.69 24.88 2.02
C VAL A 73 9.63 24.07 3.31
N ALA A 74 8.58 24.27 4.12
CA ALA A 74 8.33 23.47 5.30
C ALA A 74 7.77 22.10 4.90
N VAL A 75 8.38 21.01 5.37
CA VAL A 75 7.97 19.63 5.04
C VAL A 75 7.65 18.84 6.31
N PHE A 76 6.43 18.31 6.39
CA PHE A 76 6.09 17.22 7.29
C PHE A 76 6.15 15.90 6.52
N TYR A 77 6.96 14.96 6.99
CA TYR A 77 7.18 13.66 6.36
C TYR A 77 6.86 12.54 7.34
N CYS A 78 5.83 11.74 7.05
CA CYS A 78 5.48 10.57 7.86
C CYS A 78 5.48 9.31 7.00
N ASP A 79 6.28 8.30 7.41
CA ASP A 79 6.48 7.09 6.60
C ASP A 79 6.98 5.92 7.45
N HIS A 80 6.80 4.70 6.97
CA HIS A 80 7.31 3.46 7.56
C HIS A 80 8.24 2.67 6.62
N HIS A 81 8.61 3.27 5.49
CA HIS A 81 9.57 2.71 4.54
C HIS A 81 11.00 3.17 4.86
N ARG A 82 11.99 2.59 4.17
CA ARG A 82 13.39 3.02 4.29
C ARG A 82 13.51 4.52 4.02
N SER A 83 14.10 5.22 4.98
CA SER A 83 14.31 6.67 4.90
C SER A 83 15.66 7.05 4.26
N GLY A 84 16.65 6.15 4.28
CA GLY A 84 18.02 6.58 4.09
C GLY A 84 18.46 7.53 5.20
N ASP A 85 19.43 8.39 4.90
CA ASP A 85 19.88 9.45 5.82
C ASP A 85 18.86 10.59 5.85
N ILE A 86 18.29 10.86 7.02
CA ILE A 86 17.29 11.92 7.20
C ILE A 86 17.98 13.30 7.19
N PRO A 87 17.62 14.20 6.28
CA PRO A 87 18.21 15.53 6.20
C PRO A 87 18.06 16.33 7.50
N GLN A 88 19.14 16.97 7.92
CA GLN A 88 19.12 17.84 9.10
C GLN A 88 18.68 19.26 8.71
N SER A 89 17.40 19.55 8.87
CA SER A 89 16.81 20.85 8.55
C SER A 89 15.74 21.23 9.57
N LYS A 90 15.71 22.52 9.94
CA LYS A 90 14.62 23.07 10.78
C LYS A 90 13.28 23.13 10.04
N LYS A 91 13.27 22.95 8.73
CA LYS A 91 12.09 22.92 7.88
C LYS A 91 11.53 21.53 7.69
N LEU A 92 12.22 20.49 8.16
CA LEU A 92 11.77 19.10 8.10
C LEU A 92 11.30 18.63 9.48
N GLU A 93 10.04 18.24 9.56
CA GLU A 93 9.51 17.41 10.63
C GLU A 93 9.34 15.99 10.07
N ALA A 94 10.19 15.05 10.49
CA ALA A 94 10.17 13.66 10.05
C ALA A 94 9.66 12.76 11.17
N LEU A 95 8.59 11.98 10.88
CA LEU A 95 8.04 10.95 11.74
C LEU A 95 8.19 9.61 11.01
N ILE A 96 9.29 8.91 11.29
CA ILE A 96 9.65 7.67 10.60
C ILE A 96 9.78 6.55 11.62
N ASP A 97 9.11 5.42 11.36
CA ASP A 97 9.27 4.20 12.11
C ASP A 97 9.35 3.01 11.15
N LEU A 98 10.41 2.22 11.26
CA LEU A 98 10.68 1.08 10.38
C LEU A 98 10.23 -0.27 10.98
N ASP A 99 9.53 -0.24 12.11
CA ASP A 99 8.97 -1.45 12.71
C ASP A 99 7.99 -2.12 11.75
N ALA A 100 8.10 -3.43 11.60
CA ALA A 100 7.29 -4.20 10.67
C ALA A 100 5.80 -4.29 11.07
N GLU A 101 5.46 -3.94 12.32
CA GLU A 101 4.10 -3.92 12.86
C GLU A 101 3.48 -2.52 12.85
N VAL A 102 4.13 -1.54 12.20
CA VAL A 102 3.70 -0.14 12.11
C VAL A 102 3.46 0.25 10.66
N CYS A 103 2.44 1.06 10.42
CA CYS A 103 2.20 1.74 9.14
C CYS A 103 2.00 3.25 9.36
N THR A 104 2.04 4.02 8.29
CA THR A 104 1.95 5.49 8.34
C THR A 104 0.67 5.97 9.04
N SER A 105 -0.47 5.34 8.77
CA SER A 105 -1.74 5.66 9.43
C SER A 105 -1.74 5.41 10.93
N LEU A 106 -1.02 4.39 11.42
CA LEU A 106 -0.84 4.14 12.85
C LEU A 106 0.03 5.22 13.51
N LEU A 107 1.08 5.70 12.81
CA LEU A 107 1.90 6.81 13.28
C LEU A 107 1.09 8.11 13.39
N ILE A 108 0.27 8.40 12.38
CA ILE A 108 -0.63 9.56 12.41
C ILE A 108 -1.67 9.41 13.52
N ASN A 109 -2.26 8.22 13.71
CA ASN A 109 -3.17 7.95 14.82
C ASN A 109 -2.51 8.25 16.17
N GLN A 110 -1.28 7.80 16.39
CA GLN A 110 -0.52 8.09 17.60
C GLN A 110 -0.27 9.60 17.77
N LYS A 111 0.16 10.28 16.71
CA LYS A 111 0.37 11.75 16.70
C LYS A 111 -0.90 12.52 17.08
N LEU A 112 -2.08 12.04 16.66
CA LEU A 112 -3.39 12.65 16.92
C LEU A 112 -4.06 12.14 18.19
N GLY A 113 -3.36 11.37 19.05
CA GLY A 113 -3.89 10.86 20.30
C GLY A 113 -5.07 9.89 20.16
N GLY A 114 -5.19 9.19 19.03
CA GLY A 114 -6.22 8.19 18.79
C GLY A 114 -7.58 8.74 18.33
N GLN A 115 -7.67 10.03 17.98
CA GLN A 115 -8.95 10.70 17.67
C GLN A 115 -9.73 10.01 16.52
N TYR A 116 -9.02 9.47 15.54
CA TYR A 116 -9.60 8.80 14.36
C TYR A 116 -9.20 7.32 14.28
N ALA A 117 -9.07 6.65 15.44
CA ALA A 117 -8.52 5.30 15.53
C ALA A 117 -9.26 4.25 14.68
N LYS A 118 -10.57 4.38 14.46
CA LYS A 118 -11.31 3.49 13.55
C LYS A 118 -10.74 3.50 12.12
N TRP A 119 -10.37 4.68 11.62
CA TRP A 119 -9.69 4.81 10.33
C TRP A 119 -8.32 4.14 10.35
N ALA A 120 -7.54 4.33 11.42
CA ALA A 120 -6.23 3.68 11.56
C ALA A 120 -6.33 2.15 11.61
N VAL A 121 -7.39 1.60 12.24
CA VAL A 121 -7.70 0.15 12.21
C VAL A 121 -7.92 -0.32 10.77
N ALA A 122 -8.73 0.40 9.98
CA ALA A 122 -8.96 0.06 8.59
C ALA A 122 -7.66 0.09 7.76
N ALA A 123 -6.82 1.12 7.94
CA ALA A 123 -5.54 1.24 7.25
C ALA A 123 -4.58 0.09 7.59
N ALA A 124 -4.45 -0.25 8.87
CA ALA A 124 -3.59 -1.34 9.33
C ALA A 124 -4.02 -2.70 8.75
N PHE A 125 -5.33 -2.97 8.66
CA PHE A 125 -5.83 -4.15 7.93
C PHE A 125 -5.51 -4.08 6.44
N GLY A 126 -5.64 -2.92 5.82
CA GLY A 126 -5.31 -2.69 4.41
C GLY A 126 -3.83 -2.96 4.11
N ASP A 127 -2.93 -2.60 5.01
CA ASP A 127 -1.49 -2.89 4.90
C ASP A 127 -1.09 -4.28 5.44
N ASN A 128 -2.08 -5.15 5.68
CA ASN A 128 -1.89 -6.54 6.14
C ASN A 128 -1.25 -6.66 7.54
N LEU A 129 -1.43 -5.66 8.39
CA LEU A 129 -0.95 -5.64 9.78
C LEU A 129 -2.04 -6.12 10.74
N PHE A 130 -2.47 -7.38 10.57
CA PHE A 130 -3.62 -7.94 11.30
C PHE A 130 -3.49 -7.87 12.82
N ALA A 131 -2.30 -8.16 13.35
CA ALA A 131 -2.06 -8.14 14.80
C ALA A 131 -2.21 -6.73 15.37
N SER A 132 -1.60 -5.73 14.73
CA SER A 132 -1.69 -4.31 15.14
C SER A 132 -3.10 -3.77 15.01
N ALA A 133 -3.79 -4.10 13.89
CA ALA A 133 -5.17 -3.70 13.66
C ALA A 133 -6.12 -4.30 14.73
N GLN A 134 -6.00 -5.60 15.01
CA GLN A 134 -6.83 -6.28 16.01
C GLN A 134 -6.58 -5.77 17.43
N LYS A 135 -5.30 -5.49 17.76
CA LYS A 135 -4.93 -4.89 19.04
C LYS A 135 -5.58 -3.52 19.21
N LEU A 136 -5.43 -2.62 18.23
CA LEU A 136 -6.04 -1.29 18.28
C LEU A 136 -7.57 -1.36 18.32
N ALA A 137 -8.21 -2.23 17.53
CA ALA A 137 -9.65 -2.45 17.55
C ALA A 137 -10.14 -2.85 18.95
N SER A 138 -9.42 -3.75 19.63
CA SER A 138 -9.72 -4.17 21.00
C SER A 138 -9.53 -3.03 22.01
N GLU A 139 -8.47 -2.24 21.89
CA GLU A 139 -8.15 -1.11 22.77
C GLU A 139 -9.23 -0.01 22.71
N ILE A 140 -9.83 0.23 21.54
CA ILE A 140 -10.91 1.21 21.37
C ILE A 140 -12.30 0.62 21.52
N GLY A 141 -12.41 -0.67 21.88
CA GLY A 141 -13.67 -1.32 22.23
C GLY A 141 -14.60 -1.61 21.06
N LEU A 142 -14.05 -1.85 19.84
CA LEU A 142 -14.87 -2.24 18.68
C LEU A 142 -15.47 -3.63 18.87
N SER A 143 -16.71 -3.79 18.42
CA SER A 143 -17.35 -5.08 18.28
C SER A 143 -16.71 -5.91 17.15
N GLU A 144 -16.95 -7.23 17.16
CA GLU A 144 -16.48 -8.12 16.10
C GLU A 144 -16.99 -7.69 14.72
N SER A 145 -18.26 -7.29 14.61
CA SER A 145 -18.88 -6.84 13.36
C SER A 145 -18.27 -5.53 12.84
N GLU A 146 -17.98 -4.57 13.71
CA GLU A 146 -17.29 -3.33 13.33
C GLU A 146 -15.86 -3.60 12.89
N THR A 147 -15.15 -4.49 13.60
CA THR A 147 -13.78 -4.88 13.25
C THR A 147 -13.71 -5.56 11.89
N GLU A 148 -14.62 -6.52 11.60
CA GLU A 148 -14.67 -7.18 10.29
C GLU A 148 -15.06 -6.20 9.16
N PHE A 149 -15.95 -5.23 9.43
CA PHE A 149 -16.24 -4.19 8.45
C PHE A 149 -15.02 -3.33 8.15
N LEU A 150 -14.27 -2.88 9.16
CA LEU A 150 -13.07 -2.06 8.97
C LEU A 150 -11.96 -2.85 8.27
N LYS A 151 -11.87 -4.14 8.53
CA LYS A 151 -10.95 -5.05 7.80
C LYS A 151 -11.33 -5.14 6.32
N GLU A 152 -12.61 -5.34 6.02
CA GLU A 152 -13.10 -5.32 4.64
C GLU A 152 -12.83 -3.96 3.98
N LEU A 153 -13.16 -2.84 4.65
CA LEU A 153 -12.95 -1.48 4.14
C LEU A 153 -11.47 -1.23 3.79
N GLY A 154 -10.57 -1.53 4.71
CA GLY A 154 -9.12 -1.38 4.49
C GLY A 154 -8.62 -2.23 3.33
N THR A 155 -9.08 -3.48 3.25
CA THR A 155 -8.77 -4.38 2.12
C THR A 155 -9.25 -3.81 0.79
N LEU A 156 -10.46 -3.25 0.73
CA LEU A 156 -11.06 -2.68 -0.48
C LEU A 156 -10.34 -1.41 -0.94
N ILE A 157 -9.99 -0.52 -0.02
CA ILE A 157 -9.22 0.69 -0.35
C ILE A 157 -7.83 0.28 -0.86
N ASN A 158 -7.16 -0.65 -0.19
CA ASN A 158 -5.86 -1.14 -0.63
C ASN A 158 -5.91 -1.84 -1.99
N TYR A 159 -6.93 -2.68 -2.22
CA TYR A 159 -7.21 -3.30 -3.51
C TYR A 159 -7.33 -2.26 -4.63
N ASN A 160 -8.04 -1.16 -4.39
CA ASN A 160 -8.18 -0.09 -5.38
C ASN A 160 -6.86 0.62 -5.69
N GLY A 161 -5.84 0.53 -4.81
CA GLY A 161 -4.51 1.11 -5.03
C GLY A 161 -3.66 0.34 -6.05
N TYR A 162 -3.97 -0.93 -6.31
CA TYR A 162 -3.18 -1.74 -7.25
C TYR A 162 -3.62 -1.51 -8.70
N GLY A 163 -2.71 -1.03 -9.52
CA GLY A 163 -2.89 -0.82 -10.96
C GLY A 163 -1.55 -0.54 -11.64
N ALA A 164 -1.50 -0.57 -12.96
CA ALA A 164 -0.38 -0.06 -13.73
C ALA A 164 -0.51 1.45 -13.96
N SER A 165 -1.74 1.96 -13.99
CA SER A 165 -2.09 3.37 -14.12
C SER A 165 -3.42 3.66 -13.40
N LEU A 166 -3.79 4.94 -13.31
CA LEU A 166 -5.06 5.36 -12.74
C LEU A 166 -6.28 4.79 -13.49
N ASP A 167 -6.15 4.53 -14.79
CA ASP A 167 -7.22 3.96 -15.63
C ASP A 167 -7.58 2.51 -15.25
N ASP A 168 -6.71 1.81 -14.56
CA ASP A 168 -7.00 0.48 -14.04
C ASP A 168 -7.90 0.51 -12.80
N LEU A 169 -7.94 1.62 -12.08
CA LEU A 169 -8.61 1.73 -10.78
C LEU A 169 -10.11 1.96 -10.93
N HIS A 170 -10.90 1.55 -9.94
CA HIS A 170 -12.33 1.85 -9.89
C HIS A 170 -12.59 3.31 -9.54
N ILE A 171 -11.78 3.87 -8.63
CA ILE A 171 -11.83 5.26 -8.20
C ILE A 171 -10.39 5.77 -8.11
N ALA A 172 -10.08 6.88 -8.78
CA ALA A 172 -8.75 7.49 -8.68
C ALA A 172 -8.46 7.89 -7.21
N PRO A 173 -7.23 7.71 -6.68
CA PRO A 173 -6.94 7.91 -5.26
C PRO A 173 -7.28 9.30 -4.72
N ALA A 174 -7.01 10.35 -5.49
CA ALA A 174 -7.39 11.71 -5.10
C ALA A 174 -8.91 11.89 -5.00
N GLU A 175 -9.67 11.23 -5.88
CA GLU A 175 -11.13 11.27 -5.84
C GLU A 175 -11.67 10.40 -4.69
N LEU A 176 -11.09 9.23 -4.48
CA LEU A 176 -11.44 8.36 -3.34
C LEU A 176 -11.23 9.11 -2.02
N TYR A 177 -10.07 9.76 -1.86
CA TYR A 177 -9.81 10.61 -0.70
C TYR A 177 -10.92 11.66 -0.50
N ARG A 178 -11.30 12.44 -1.56
CA ARG A 178 -12.35 13.45 -1.46
C ARG A 178 -13.71 12.87 -1.06
N GLN A 179 -14.07 11.70 -1.59
CA GLN A 179 -15.31 11.04 -1.22
C GLN A 179 -15.29 10.59 0.24
N LEU A 180 -14.15 10.06 0.71
CA LEU A 180 -14.00 9.59 2.09
C LEU A 180 -13.99 10.74 3.12
N THR A 181 -13.58 11.97 2.75
CA THR A 181 -13.62 13.13 3.67
C THR A 181 -15.03 13.51 4.13
N GLN A 182 -16.08 12.97 3.51
CA GLN A 182 -17.45 13.18 3.92
C GLN A 182 -17.85 12.29 5.13
N PHE A 183 -16.99 11.37 5.54
CA PHE A 183 -17.27 10.36 6.58
C PHE A 183 -16.21 10.43 7.68
N GLU A 184 -16.47 11.20 8.73
CA GLU A 184 -15.56 11.25 9.88
C GLU A 184 -15.50 9.90 10.61
N ASP A 185 -16.63 9.21 10.75
CA ASP A 185 -16.70 7.81 11.20
C ASP A 185 -16.79 6.86 9.98
N PRO A 186 -15.78 5.97 9.77
CA PRO A 186 -15.80 5.04 8.64
C PRO A 186 -16.99 4.08 8.65
N LEU A 187 -17.60 3.80 9.80
CA LEU A 187 -18.76 2.90 9.89
C LEU A 187 -19.97 3.45 9.13
N ALA A 188 -20.10 4.77 8.99
CA ALA A 188 -21.19 5.39 8.24
C ALA A 188 -21.16 5.07 6.74
N LEU A 189 -20.02 4.63 6.19
CA LEU A 189 -19.90 4.19 4.79
C LEU A 189 -20.78 2.99 4.47
N LEU A 190 -21.08 2.15 5.47
CA LEU A 190 -21.90 0.95 5.29
C LEU A 190 -23.36 1.28 4.98
N ASP A 191 -23.89 2.31 5.64
CA ASP A 191 -25.30 2.72 5.54
C ASP A 191 -25.57 3.58 4.29
N GLU A 192 -24.55 4.31 3.81
CA GLU A 192 -24.67 5.18 2.62
C GLU A 192 -24.46 4.37 1.33
N LYS A 193 -25.55 4.02 0.65
CA LYS A 193 -25.55 3.17 -0.54
C LYS A 193 -24.74 3.69 -1.72
N THR A 194 -24.48 4.98 -1.77
CA THR A 194 -23.67 5.63 -2.82
C THR A 194 -22.22 5.81 -2.39
N SER A 195 -21.85 5.37 -1.19
CA SER A 195 -20.49 5.50 -0.68
C SER A 195 -19.47 4.75 -1.56
N PRO A 196 -18.21 5.18 -1.56
CA PRO A 196 -17.14 4.50 -2.28
C PRO A 196 -16.95 3.03 -1.84
N TYR A 197 -17.30 2.70 -0.60
CA TYR A 197 -17.26 1.31 -0.11
C TYR A 197 -18.05 0.36 -1.01
N HIS A 198 -19.29 0.70 -1.37
CA HIS A 198 -20.12 -0.19 -2.20
C HIS A 198 -19.62 -0.33 -3.63
N VAL A 199 -19.02 0.74 -4.19
CA VAL A 199 -18.38 0.71 -5.51
C VAL A 199 -17.19 -0.26 -5.49
N LEU A 200 -16.31 -0.10 -4.50
CA LEU A 200 -15.11 -0.94 -4.36
C LEU A 200 -15.47 -2.39 -4.06
N LYS A 201 -16.44 -2.64 -3.18
CA LYS A 201 -16.92 -3.99 -2.85
C LYS A 201 -17.46 -4.73 -4.07
N LYS A 202 -18.25 -4.06 -4.89
CA LYS A 202 -18.75 -4.63 -6.15
C LYS A 202 -17.60 -4.97 -7.09
N GLY A 203 -16.66 -4.05 -7.28
CA GLY A 203 -15.47 -4.26 -8.11
C GLY A 203 -14.62 -5.43 -7.63
N TYR A 204 -14.30 -5.44 -6.34
CA TYR A 204 -13.55 -6.51 -5.70
C TYR A 204 -14.21 -7.89 -5.87
N THR A 205 -15.52 -7.99 -5.62
CA THR A 205 -16.26 -9.24 -5.76
C THR A 205 -16.18 -9.80 -7.18
N LEU A 206 -16.26 -8.93 -8.20
CA LEU A 206 -16.14 -9.34 -9.60
C LEU A 206 -14.72 -9.82 -9.94
N ASP A 207 -13.70 -9.11 -9.47
CA ASP A 207 -12.30 -9.46 -9.74
C ASP A 207 -11.88 -10.71 -8.94
N HIS A 208 -12.31 -10.82 -7.68
CA HIS A 208 -12.04 -12.00 -6.84
C HIS A 208 -12.64 -13.27 -7.44
N LYS A 209 -13.86 -13.19 -8.01
CA LYS A 209 -14.46 -14.33 -8.72
C LYS A 209 -13.61 -14.81 -9.88
N LYS A 210 -12.89 -13.93 -10.56
CA LYS A 210 -11.98 -14.32 -11.65
C LYS A 210 -10.71 -14.99 -11.10
N VAL A 211 -10.09 -14.40 -10.08
CA VAL A 211 -8.83 -14.93 -9.55
C VAL A 211 -9.01 -16.23 -8.77
N SER A 212 -10.15 -16.44 -8.12
CA SER A 212 -10.43 -17.68 -7.37
C SER A 212 -10.49 -18.95 -8.23
N SER A 213 -10.55 -18.81 -9.55
CA SER A 213 -10.51 -19.93 -10.50
C SER A 213 -9.11 -20.18 -11.09
N ILE A 214 -8.11 -19.39 -10.70
CA ILE A 214 -6.73 -19.52 -11.19
C ILE A 214 -5.99 -20.57 -10.36
N GLU A 215 -5.55 -21.62 -11.03
CA GLU A 215 -4.69 -22.63 -10.42
C GLU A 215 -3.22 -22.17 -10.42
N PRO A 216 -2.40 -22.62 -9.45
CA PRO A 216 -0.98 -22.29 -9.46
C PRO A 216 -0.29 -22.89 -10.69
N SER A 217 0.56 -22.10 -11.37
CA SER A 217 1.41 -22.58 -12.45
C SER A 217 2.60 -23.40 -11.94
N TYR A 218 2.94 -23.25 -10.66
CA TYR A 218 3.91 -24.07 -9.94
C TYR A 218 3.51 -24.23 -8.47
N SER A 219 3.77 -25.41 -7.89
CA SER A 219 3.54 -25.69 -6.48
C SER A 219 4.46 -26.80 -5.99
N ASP A 220 5.12 -26.56 -4.85
CA ASP A 220 5.91 -27.55 -4.11
C ASP A 220 5.66 -27.43 -2.59
N ALA A 221 6.59 -27.95 -1.78
CA ALA A 221 6.50 -27.90 -0.31
C ALA A 221 6.90 -26.53 0.27
N GLN A 222 7.52 -25.65 -0.50
CA GLN A 222 8.06 -24.36 -0.06
C GLN A 222 7.27 -23.18 -0.62
N CYS A 223 6.75 -23.29 -1.84
CA CYS A 223 6.09 -22.16 -2.49
C CYS A 223 4.99 -22.54 -3.47
N LYS A 224 4.16 -21.52 -3.79
CA LYS A 224 3.21 -21.53 -4.91
C LYS A 224 3.39 -20.30 -5.78
N VAL A 225 3.30 -20.50 -7.10
CA VAL A 225 3.40 -19.41 -8.09
C VAL A 225 2.11 -19.39 -8.92
N PHE A 226 1.55 -18.20 -9.12
CA PHE A 226 0.33 -17.97 -9.88
C PHE A 226 0.61 -16.99 -11.01
N GLU A 227 0.07 -17.24 -12.20
CA GLU A 227 0.18 -16.36 -13.34
C GLU A 227 -1.17 -15.76 -13.69
N LEU A 228 -1.22 -14.42 -13.74
CA LEU A 228 -2.41 -13.64 -14.05
C LEU A 228 -2.28 -12.97 -15.43
N PRO A 229 -3.39 -12.81 -16.18
CA PRO A 229 -3.36 -12.22 -17.51
C PRO A 229 -3.06 -10.70 -17.48
N CYS A 230 -2.77 -10.13 -18.68
CA CYS A 230 -2.62 -8.69 -18.86
C CYS A 230 -4.01 -8.00 -18.90
N GLU A 231 -4.68 -7.94 -17.77
CA GLU A 231 -5.99 -7.29 -17.62
C GLU A 231 -6.03 -6.38 -16.39
N ALA A 232 -6.84 -5.33 -16.42
CA ALA A 232 -6.96 -4.38 -15.32
C ALA A 232 -7.38 -5.07 -14.01
N TRP A 233 -8.33 -6.01 -14.08
CA TRP A 233 -8.76 -6.77 -12.90
C TRP A 233 -7.61 -7.58 -12.26
N ALA A 234 -6.76 -8.19 -13.08
CA ALA A 234 -5.63 -8.98 -12.62
C ALA A 234 -4.60 -8.11 -11.88
N ARG A 235 -4.34 -6.91 -12.41
CA ARG A 235 -3.45 -5.94 -11.76
C ARG A 235 -4.02 -5.45 -10.43
N ARG A 236 -5.34 -5.11 -10.36
CA ARG A 236 -5.98 -4.69 -9.12
C ARG A 236 -5.96 -5.74 -8.02
N ILE A 237 -6.26 -7.00 -8.37
CA ILE A 237 -6.39 -8.06 -7.38
C ILE A 237 -5.05 -8.63 -6.91
N SER A 238 -3.98 -8.49 -7.69
CA SER A 238 -2.69 -9.19 -7.51
C SER A 238 -2.10 -9.08 -6.10
N GLY A 239 -2.13 -7.88 -5.52
CA GLY A 239 -1.54 -7.63 -4.19
C GLY A 239 -2.37 -8.20 -3.06
N VAL A 240 -3.70 -8.00 -3.07
CA VAL A 240 -4.59 -8.56 -2.03
C VAL A 240 -4.73 -10.07 -2.18
N PHE A 241 -4.70 -10.61 -3.40
CA PHE A 241 -4.64 -12.05 -3.63
C PHE A 241 -3.36 -12.66 -3.05
N GLY A 242 -2.20 -12.02 -3.25
CA GLY A 242 -0.96 -12.46 -2.62
C GLY A 242 -1.02 -12.46 -1.09
N ASN A 243 -1.67 -11.46 -0.48
CA ASN A 243 -1.90 -11.42 0.96
C ASN A 243 -2.86 -12.54 1.42
N GLU A 244 -3.94 -12.77 0.68
CA GLU A 244 -4.90 -13.85 0.95
C GLU A 244 -4.22 -15.23 0.90
N LEU A 245 -3.41 -15.50 -0.13
CA LEU A 245 -2.64 -16.74 -0.25
C LEU A 245 -1.70 -16.96 0.94
N ALA A 246 -0.98 -15.91 1.36
CA ALA A 246 -0.09 -15.99 2.52
C ALA A 246 -0.85 -16.27 3.82
N ASN A 247 -2.05 -15.69 3.99
CA ASN A 247 -2.89 -15.97 5.17
C ASN A 247 -3.51 -17.37 5.15
N LEU A 248 -3.84 -17.92 3.97
CA LEU A 248 -4.39 -19.28 3.82
C LEU A 248 -3.33 -20.38 4.00
N SER A 249 -2.08 -20.11 3.63
CA SER A 249 -0.96 -21.05 3.73
C SER A 249 0.25 -20.35 4.33
N PRO A 250 0.24 -20.08 5.65
CA PRO A 250 1.26 -19.26 6.32
C PRO A 250 2.67 -19.88 6.33
N GLU A 251 2.78 -21.15 6.02
CA GLU A 251 4.04 -21.90 5.89
C GLU A 251 4.71 -21.77 4.51
N LEU A 252 3.95 -21.32 3.49
CA LEU A 252 4.45 -21.25 2.11
C LEU A 252 4.81 -19.81 1.68
N ALA A 253 5.80 -19.69 0.81
CA ALA A 253 6.03 -18.48 0.05
C ALA A 253 5.10 -18.44 -1.18
N HIS A 254 4.70 -17.22 -1.59
CA HIS A 254 3.80 -17.04 -2.71
C HIS A 254 4.35 -16.03 -3.72
N GLY A 255 4.35 -16.41 -5.00
CA GLY A 255 4.63 -15.54 -6.13
C GLY A 255 3.36 -15.32 -6.97
N VAL A 256 2.97 -14.07 -7.18
CA VAL A 256 1.88 -13.70 -8.09
C VAL A 256 2.47 -12.89 -9.24
N LEU A 257 2.44 -13.46 -10.44
CA LEU A 257 2.99 -12.89 -11.67
C LEU A 257 1.84 -12.32 -12.50
N THR A 258 1.82 -11.01 -12.72
CA THR A 258 0.80 -10.36 -13.55
C THR A 258 1.44 -9.91 -14.85
N LEU A 259 0.95 -10.42 -15.97
CA LEU A 259 1.48 -10.10 -17.31
C LEU A 259 1.34 -8.61 -17.60
N ASN A 260 2.45 -7.96 -17.97
CA ASN A 260 2.49 -6.54 -18.32
C ASN A 260 1.96 -6.27 -19.75
N ALA A 261 1.69 -4.99 -20.05
CA ALA A 261 1.17 -4.58 -21.36
C ALA A 261 2.12 -4.84 -22.53
N THR A 262 3.41 -5.00 -22.25
CA THR A 262 4.42 -5.44 -23.23
C THR A 262 4.16 -6.85 -23.75
N LEU A 263 3.43 -7.67 -22.98
CA LEU A 263 3.22 -9.11 -23.20
C LEU A 263 4.53 -9.92 -23.22
N GLU A 264 5.66 -9.35 -22.80
CA GLU A 264 7.00 -9.98 -22.81
C GLU A 264 7.55 -10.20 -21.39
N ASP A 265 6.95 -9.54 -20.40
CA ASP A 265 7.39 -9.58 -19.01
C ASP A 265 6.23 -9.55 -18.03
N TYR A 266 6.52 -9.86 -16.77
CA TYR A 266 5.57 -9.85 -15.67
C TYR A 266 5.97 -8.81 -14.61
N THR A 267 4.97 -8.20 -13.99
CA THR A 267 5.11 -7.66 -12.64
C THR A 267 4.91 -8.79 -11.64
N VAL A 268 5.87 -8.97 -10.74
CA VAL A 268 5.86 -10.02 -9.71
C VAL A 268 5.58 -9.42 -8.35
N SER A 269 4.71 -10.05 -7.58
CA SER A 269 4.47 -9.79 -6.16
C SER A 269 4.86 -11.02 -5.36
N VAL A 270 5.81 -10.89 -4.43
CA VAL A 270 6.26 -11.97 -3.55
C VAL A 270 5.75 -11.75 -2.14
N ARG A 271 5.29 -12.81 -1.50
CA ARG A 271 5.04 -12.87 -0.07
C ARG A 271 5.90 -13.96 0.55
N ALA A 272 6.71 -13.60 1.54
CA ALA A 272 7.40 -14.55 2.39
C ALA A 272 6.36 -15.36 3.21
N PRO A 273 6.70 -16.58 3.66
CA PRO A 273 5.87 -17.31 4.60
C PRO A 273 5.57 -16.47 5.84
N LEU A 274 4.34 -16.45 6.32
CA LEU A 274 3.99 -15.68 7.53
C LEU A 274 4.70 -16.21 8.78
N ASN A 275 5.03 -17.51 8.78
CA ASN A 275 5.83 -18.15 9.85
C ASN A 275 7.32 -17.81 9.77
N ASN A 276 7.78 -17.25 8.63
CA ASN A 276 9.15 -16.79 8.40
C ASN A 276 9.13 -15.55 7.49
N ARG A 277 8.82 -14.38 8.04
CA ARG A 277 8.60 -13.11 7.31
C ARG A 277 9.90 -12.46 6.80
N MET A 278 10.80 -13.26 6.21
CA MET A 278 12.13 -12.86 5.74
C MET A 278 12.38 -13.33 4.32
N GLY A 279 13.23 -12.63 3.58
CA GLY A 279 13.80 -13.08 2.31
C GLY A 279 13.10 -12.61 1.05
N ALA A 280 11.87 -12.08 1.10
CA ALA A 280 11.20 -11.59 -0.11
C ALA A 280 12.00 -10.47 -0.80
N ASP A 281 12.61 -9.57 -0.03
CA ASP A 281 13.47 -8.49 -0.55
C ASP A 281 14.75 -9.04 -1.18
N GLU A 282 15.38 -10.05 -0.59
CA GLU A 282 16.60 -10.68 -1.11
C GLU A 282 16.32 -11.39 -2.43
N ILE A 283 15.23 -12.19 -2.48
CA ILE A 283 14.78 -12.87 -3.69
C ILE A 283 14.52 -11.87 -4.80
N CYS A 284 13.70 -10.86 -4.56
CA CYS A 284 13.35 -9.88 -5.58
C CYS A 284 14.56 -9.05 -6.03
N SER A 285 15.43 -8.63 -5.10
CA SER A 285 16.64 -7.83 -5.43
C SER A 285 17.68 -8.60 -6.23
N SER A 286 17.58 -9.94 -6.31
CA SER A 286 18.43 -10.75 -7.19
C SER A 286 18.07 -10.62 -8.69
N PHE A 287 16.93 -9.97 -8.98
CA PHE A 287 16.49 -9.67 -10.34
C PHE A 287 16.55 -8.16 -10.63
N PRO A 288 16.83 -7.75 -11.88
CA PRO A 288 16.70 -6.36 -12.28
C PRO A 288 15.28 -5.83 -11.95
N THR A 289 15.16 -4.58 -11.54
CA THR A 289 13.90 -3.93 -11.14
C THR A 289 13.20 -4.51 -9.91
N GLY A 290 13.85 -5.42 -9.19
CA GLY A 290 13.33 -6.00 -7.97
C GLY A 290 13.70 -5.23 -6.70
N GLY A 291 12.88 -5.38 -5.67
CA GLY A 291 13.09 -4.79 -4.34
C GLY A 291 11.85 -4.85 -3.48
N GLY A 292 11.96 -4.38 -2.25
CA GLY A 292 10.83 -4.36 -1.32
C GLY A 292 11.26 -4.53 0.14
N ARG A 293 10.34 -5.04 0.97
CA ARG A 293 10.56 -5.35 2.39
C ARG A 293 10.77 -6.86 2.57
N LYS A 294 11.33 -7.26 3.70
CA LYS A 294 11.62 -8.66 4.03
C LYS A 294 10.41 -9.61 3.88
N ALA A 295 9.24 -9.16 4.33
CA ALA A 295 8.02 -9.97 4.30
C ALA A 295 7.27 -9.90 2.96
N ALA A 296 7.43 -8.81 2.18
CA ALA A 296 6.72 -8.56 0.92
C ALA A 296 7.57 -7.70 -0.01
N ALA A 297 7.77 -8.18 -1.23
CA ALA A 297 8.60 -7.53 -2.23
C ALA A 297 8.03 -7.75 -3.63
N GLY A 298 8.63 -7.14 -4.65
CA GLY A 298 8.20 -7.32 -6.03
C GLY A 298 9.29 -7.06 -7.05
N ILE A 299 9.02 -7.47 -8.27
CA ILE A 299 9.85 -7.22 -9.45
C ILE A 299 8.95 -6.52 -10.48
N ASN A 300 9.33 -5.34 -10.95
CA ASN A 300 8.48 -4.59 -11.89
C ASN A 300 8.46 -5.20 -13.29
N GLN A 301 9.59 -5.79 -13.72
CA GLN A 301 9.77 -6.37 -15.06
C GLN A 301 10.58 -7.66 -14.95
N LEU A 302 9.91 -8.81 -14.87
CA LEU A 302 10.51 -10.14 -14.97
C LEU A 302 10.25 -10.67 -16.37
N PRO A 303 11.28 -10.82 -17.23
CA PRO A 303 11.11 -11.40 -18.57
C PRO A 303 10.47 -12.79 -18.50
N LYS A 304 9.63 -13.13 -19.47
CA LYS A 304 9.00 -14.47 -19.55
C LYS A 304 10.02 -15.61 -19.50
N GLY A 305 11.18 -15.42 -20.13
CA GLY A 305 12.28 -16.41 -20.10
C GLY A 305 12.88 -16.66 -18.73
N ASP A 306 12.70 -15.73 -17.78
CA ASP A 306 13.25 -15.84 -16.43
C ASP A 306 12.25 -16.39 -15.38
N VAL A 307 11.02 -16.70 -15.78
CA VAL A 307 9.99 -17.22 -14.85
C VAL A 307 10.45 -18.51 -14.18
N ALA A 308 11.01 -19.45 -14.93
CA ALA A 308 11.53 -20.71 -14.37
C ALA A 308 12.67 -20.47 -13.37
N LYS A 309 13.57 -19.54 -13.68
CA LYS A 309 14.66 -19.12 -12.76
C LYS A 309 14.12 -18.49 -11.50
N PHE A 310 13.12 -17.58 -11.63
CA PHE A 310 12.47 -16.94 -10.49
C PHE A 310 11.82 -17.98 -9.57
N THR A 311 11.06 -18.92 -10.14
CA THR A 311 10.39 -19.99 -9.42
C THR A 311 11.39 -20.87 -8.64
N GLN A 312 12.51 -21.21 -9.28
CA GLN A 312 13.56 -21.99 -8.62
C GLN A 312 14.22 -21.22 -7.46
N VAL A 313 14.54 -19.93 -7.67
CA VAL A 313 15.12 -19.06 -6.61
C VAL A 313 14.14 -18.94 -5.44
N LEU A 314 12.83 -18.78 -5.70
CA LEU A 314 11.81 -18.70 -4.67
C LEU A 314 11.71 -19.98 -3.84
N SER A 315 11.71 -21.14 -4.52
CA SER A 315 11.65 -22.46 -3.84
C SER A 315 12.91 -22.74 -3.03
N ASP A 316 14.10 -22.56 -3.62
CA ASP A 316 15.39 -22.85 -2.99
C ASP A 316 15.63 -22.00 -1.75
N PHE A 317 15.14 -20.76 -1.74
CA PHE A 317 15.37 -19.83 -0.62
C PHE A 317 14.71 -20.32 0.69
N TYR A 318 13.59 -21.02 0.59
CA TYR A 318 12.82 -21.47 1.77
C TYR A 318 12.98 -22.99 2.03
N THR A 319 13.93 -23.65 1.35
CA THR A 319 14.33 -25.04 1.63
C THR A 319 15.30 -25.08 2.81
#